data_cd059f7bd7ef0422ffe4cf5bb8f7e87e
#
_entry.id   cd059f7bd7ef0422ffe4cf5bb8f7e87e
#
_cell.length_a   1.000
_cell.length_b   1.000
_cell.length_c   1.000
_cell.angle_alpha   90.00
_cell.angle_beta   90.00
_cell.angle_gamma   90.00
#
_symmetry.space_group_name_H-M   'P 1'
#
loop_
_entity.id
_entity.type
_entity.pdbx_description
1 polymer ?
#
loop_
_entity_poly.entity_id
_entity_poly.type
_entity_poly.pdbx_seq_one_letter_code
_entity_poly.pdbx_strand_id
1 'polypeptide(L)'
;MPRDNIITGLDVGSTAIRIVVGQKSRNDDRLHIIGAVEAPAQGISKGVVNSVEDAVSSISLALEKIERMVGQPVDHAWIGISGSHITAQESRGVVAVSKPDGEIRAEDVERAIGAARAVSIPPNYEIIHVIPKSFTVDSQVGIKDPIGMTGVRLEVETQIIQGLAAQIKNLTKCIYRTGLDIDDLVLSVLASAESVLTNRQKDLGVVVVNLGGATTSLSVFEEGDVLHTAVLPVGSEYITN
;
A
#
# COMPACT_ATOMS: atom_id res chain seq x y z
N MET A 1 -21.28 -6.55 19.09
CA MET A 1 -19.87 -7.01 19.17
C MET A 1 -18.99 -5.78 19.14
N PRO A 2 -17.85 -5.70 19.83
CA PRO A 2 -16.98 -4.53 19.75
C PRO A 2 -16.48 -4.39 18.30
N ARG A 3 -16.63 -3.21 17.71
CA ARG A 3 -16.24 -2.85 16.34
C ARG A 3 -14.72 -2.93 16.11
N ASP A 4 -13.94 -2.92 17.18
CA ASP A 4 -12.46 -2.82 17.17
C ASP A 4 -11.70 -4.05 16.63
N ASN A 5 -12.41 -5.12 16.24
CA ASN A 5 -11.79 -6.37 15.78
C ASN A 5 -12.06 -6.70 14.31
N ILE A 6 -12.70 -5.80 13.57
CA ILE A 6 -13.01 -6.04 12.15
C ILE A 6 -12.06 -5.22 11.29
N ILE A 7 -11.50 -5.86 10.29
CA ILE A 7 -10.63 -5.25 9.30
C ILE A 7 -11.23 -5.52 7.93
N THR A 8 -11.46 -4.47 7.18
CA THR A 8 -11.98 -4.57 5.81
C THR A 8 -10.93 -4.13 4.82
N GLY A 9 -10.72 -4.92 3.78
CA GLY A 9 -9.90 -4.55 2.62
C GLY A 9 -10.79 -4.42 1.38
N LEU A 10 -10.67 -3.31 0.68
CA LEU A 10 -11.33 -3.03 -0.60
C LEU A 10 -10.28 -2.85 -1.70
N ASP A 11 -10.29 -3.71 -2.70
CA ASP A 11 -9.48 -3.56 -3.92
C ASP A 11 -10.35 -3.08 -5.08
N VAL A 12 -9.98 -1.95 -5.66
CA VAL A 12 -10.71 -1.30 -6.75
C VAL A 12 -9.97 -1.54 -8.06
N GLY A 13 -10.31 -2.67 -8.70
CA GLY A 13 -9.71 -3.08 -9.98
C GLY A 13 -10.44 -2.54 -11.21
N SER A 14 -9.83 -2.70 -12.39
CA SER A 14 -10.44 -2.29 -13.67
C SER A 14 -11.56 -3.23 -14.13
N THR A 15 -11.52 -4.50 -13.73
CA THR A 15 -12.50 -5.53 -14.13
C THR A 15 -13.40 -5.98 -12.99
N ALA A 16 -12.92 -5.87 -11.75
CA ALA A 16 -13.65 -6.30 -10.58
C ALA A 16 -13.34 -5.45 -9.36
N ILE A 17 -14.36 -5.23 -8.53
CA ILE A 17 -14.25 -4.71 -7.16
C ILE A 17 -14.24 -5.91 -6.23
N ARG A 18 -13.26 -5.98 -5.33
CA ARG A 18 -13.13 -7.07 -4.35
C ARG A 18 -13.14 -6.50 -2.95
N ILE A 19 -13.94 -7.11 -2.08
CA ILE A 19 -13.97 -6.76 -0.66
C ILE A 19 -13.76 -8.02 0.15
N VAL A 20 -12.87 -7.93 1.13
CA VAL A 20 -12.60 -8.99 2.10
C VAL A 20 -12.77 -8.42 3.50
N VAL A 21 -13.51 -9.11 4.34
CA VAL A 21 -13.69 -8.74 5.75
C VAL A 21 -13.09 -9.82 6.62
N GLY A 22 -12.17 -9.41 7.47
CA GLY A 22 -11.54 -10.26 8.46
C GLY A 22 -11.90 -9.84 9.88
N GLN A 23 -11.90 -10.79 10.78
CA GLN A 23 -12.09 -10.57 12.20
C GLN A 23 -10.83 -11.03 12.97
N LYS A 24 -10.26 -10.14 13.77
CA LYS A 24 -9.15 -10.50 14.65
C LYS A 24 -9.68 -11.34 15.81
N SER A 25 -9.08 -12.52 16.03
CA SER A 25 -9.43 -13.38 17.16
C SER A 25 -8.96 -12.73 18.47
N ARG A 26 -9.73 -12.94 19.54
CA ARG A 26 -9.34 -12.48 20.89
C ARG A 26 -8.32 -13.39 21.58
N ASN A 27 -8.20 -14.64 21.12
CA ASN A 27 -7.41 -15.67 21.76
C ASN A 27 -6.08 -15.95 21.07
N ASP A 28 -6.00 -15.62 19.79
CA ASP A 28 -4.78 -15.70 18.99
C ASP A 28 -4.73 -14.44 18.11
N ASP A 29 -3.56 -14.00 17.73
CA ASP A 29 -3.35 -12.81 16.89
C ASP A 29 -3.72 -13.07 15.41
N ARG A 30 -4.54 -14.09 15.13
CA ARG A 30 -4.91 -14.49 13.79
C ARG A 30 -6.12 -13.72 13.29
N LEU A 31 -6.04 -13.36 12.01
CA LEU A 31 -7.14 -12.76 11.26
C LEU A 31 -7.96 -13.90 10.60
N HIS A 32 -9.24 -14.01 10.97
CA HIS A 32 -10.18 -14.94 10.36
C HIS A 32 -10.99 -14.23 9.30
N ILE A 33 -10.96 -14.72 8.07
CA ILE A 33 -11.79 -14.18 7.00
C ILE A 33 -13.24 -14.62 7.24
N ILE A 34 -14.14 -13.66 7.42
CA ILE A 34 -15.57 -13.87 7.67
C ILE A 34 -16.43 -13.55 6.46
N GLY A 35 -15.88 -12.90 5.45
CA GLY A 35 -16.55 -12.63 4.18
C GLY A 35 -15.58 -12.21 3.09
N ALA A 36 -15.89 -12.62 1.86
CA ALA A 36 -15.16 -12.20 0.66
C ALA A 36 -16.14 -12.13 -0.51
N VAL A 37 -16.13 -11.03 -1.26
CA VAL A 37 -16.99 -10.83 -2.42
C VAL A 37 -16.23 -10.24 -3.59
N GLU A 38 -16.72 -10.56 -4.78
CA GLU A 38 -16.29 -9.94 -6.03
C GLU A 38 -17.55 -9.41 -6.76
N ALA A 39 -17.42 -8.20 -7.32
CA ALA A 39 -18.43 -7.59 -8.18
C ALA A 39 -17.77 -7.03 -9.44
N PRO A 40 -18.46 -7.03 -10.59
CA PRO A 40 -17.95 -6.39 -11.79
C PRO A 40 -17.64 -4.91 -11.56
N ALA A 41 -16.51 -4.43 -12.07
CA ALA A 41 -16.16 -3.01 -12.03
C ALA A 41 -16.60 -2.31 -13.32
N GLN A 42 -17.18 -1.14 -13.19
CA GLN A 42 -17.47 -0.22 -14.28
C GLN A 42 -16.98 1.17 -13.93
N GLY A 43 -16.68 1.98 -14.94
CA GLY A 43 -16.19 3.35 -14.74
C GLY A 43 -14.73 3.47 -14.26
N ILE A 44 -13.96 2.37 -14.33
CA ILE A 44 -12.55 2.33 -13.90
C ILE A 44 -11.75 1.60 -14.98
N SER A 45 -10.65 2.19 -15.43
CA SER A 45 -9.71 1.56 -16.36
C SER A 45 -8.29 1.94 -16.03
N LYS A 46 -7.39 0.96 -16.01
CA LYS A 46 -5.95 1.12 -15.68
C LYS A 46 -5.70 1.84 -14.35
N GLY A 47 -6.60 1.64 -13.36
CA GLY A 47 -6.56 2.30 -12.07
C GLY A 47 -7.02 3.76 -12.07
N VAL A 48 -7.62 4.22 -13.16
CA VAL A 48 -8.14 5.59 -13.32
C VAL A 48 -9.66 5.56 -13.39
N VAL A 49 -10.31 6.45 -12.63
CA VAL A 49 -11.77 6.62 -12.68
C VAL A 49 -12.15 7.39 -13.94
N ASN A 50 -12.89 6.74 -14.85
CA ASN A 50 -13.40 7.31 -16.10
C ASN A 50 -14.83 7.82 -15.95
N SER A 51 -15.63 7.15 -15.09
CA SER A 51 -17.02 7.53 -14.77
C SER A 51 -17.21 7.40 -13.26
N VAL A 52 -17.44 8.52 -12.59
CA VAL A 52 -17.65 8.56 -11.14
C VAL A 52 -18.93 7.81 -10.75
N GLU A 53 -20.01 7.99 -11.52
CA GLU A 53 -21.31 7.36 -11.23
C GLU A 53 -21.24 5.83 -11.35
N ASP A 54 -20.59 5.31 -12.39
CA ASP A 54 -20.45 3.86 -12.60
C ASP A 54 -19.52 3.25 -11.54
N ALA A 55 -18.42 3.95 -11.18
CA ALA A 55 -17.51 3.53 -10.14
C ALA A 55 -18.22 3.45 -8.77
N VAL A 56 -18.97 4.49 -8.39
CA VAL A 56 -19.77 4.51 -7.16
C VAL A 56 -20.77 3.37 -7.16
N SER A 57 -21.50 3.15 -8.25
CA SER A 57 -22.48 2.07 -8.37
C SER A 57 -21.84 0.69 -8.20
N SER A 58 -20.67 0.47 -8.82
CA SER A 58 -19.94 -0.81 -8.71
C SER A 58 -19.44 -1.07 -7.29
N ILE A 59 -18.89 -0.04 -6.62
CA ILE A 59 -18.43 -0.15 -5.23
C ILE A 59 -19.63 -0.39 -4.29
N SER A 60 -20.72 0.34 -4.46
CA SER A 60 -21.94 0.16 -3.65
C SER A 60 -22.50 -1.25 -3.77
N LEU A 61 -22.54 -1.81 -5.00
CA LEU A 61 -22.98 -3.19 -5.22
C LEU A 61 -22.10 -4.21 -4.47
N ALA A 62 -20.79 -4.00 -4.44
CA ALA A 62 -19.86 -4.86 -3.71
C ALA A 62 -20.06 -4.72 -2.19
N LEU A 63 -20.28 -3.49 -1.68
CA LEU A 63 -20.57 -3.22 -0.27
C LEU A 63 -21.88 -3.89 0.17
N GLU A 64 -22.96 -3.74 -0.59
CA GLU A 64 -24.22 -4.43 -0.27
C GLU A 64 -24.08 -5.95 -0.20
N LYS A 65 -23.27 -6.55 -1.09
CA LYS A 65 -23.03 -8.00 -1.09
C LYS A 65 -22.26 -8.44 0.15
N ILE A 66 -21.20 -7.72 0.51
CA ILE A 66 -20.37 -8.11 1.66
C ILE A 66 -21.13 -7.91 2.97
N GLU A 67 -21.87 -6.81 3.14
CA GLU A 67 -22.69 -6.54 4.32
C GLU A 67 -23.77 -7.60 4.55
N ARG A 68 -24.43 -8.05 3.48
CA ARG A 68 -25.37 -9.19 3.55
C ARG A 68 -24.67 -10.48 3.97
N MET A 69 -23.45 -10.72 3.51
CA MET A 69 -22.68 -11.93 3.83
C MET A 69 -22.22 -11.95 5.29
N VAL A 70 -21.70 -10.82 5.78
CA VAL A 70 -21.17 -10.71 7.15
C VAL A 70 -22.24 -10.35 8.19
N GLY A 71 -23.43 -9.91 7.75
CA GLY A 71 -24.56 -9.59 8.60
C GLY A 71 -24.43 -8.29 9.40
N GLN A 72 -23.54 -7.39 8.98
CA GLN A 72 -23.30 -6.10 9.62
C GLN A 72 -22.80 -5.07 8.62
N PRO A 73 -23.00 -3.75 8.88
CA PRO A 73 -22.48 -2.70 8.00
C PRO A 73 -20.96 -2.66 7.99
N VAL A 74 -20.42 -2.18 6.86
CA VAL A 74 -19.00 -1.93 6.65
C VAL A 74 -18.83 -0.41 6.55
N ASP A 75 -18.36 0.19 7.63
CA ASP A 75 -18.25 1.65 7.76
C ASP A 75 -16.89 2.19 7.29
N HIS A 76 -15.82 1.38 7.31
CA HIS A 76 -14.47 1.80 6.95
C HIS A 76 -13.66 0.64 6.33
N ALA A 77 -12.64 0.96 5.54
CA ALA A 77 -11.77 -0.03 4.90
C ALA A 77 -10.37 0.51 4.55
N TRP A 78 -9.41 -0.41 4.48
CA TRP A 78 -8.12 -0.22 3.82
C TRP A 78 -8.31 -0.38 2.32
N ILE A 79 -7.82 0.60 1.53
CA ILE A 79 -8.09 0.65 0.10
C ILE A 79 -6.85 0.25 -0.68
N GLY A 80 -6.98 -0.86 -1.43
CA GLY A 80 -6.00 -1.26 -2.42
C GLY A 80 -6.01 -0.30 -3.61
N ILE A 81 -4.86 0.30 -3.90
CA ILE A 81 -4.68 1.19 -5.05
C ILE A 81 -3.66 0.58 -6.02
N SER A 82 -3.99 0.61 -7.29
CA SER A 82 -3.10 0.24 -8.40
C SER A 82 -3.45 1.10 -9.61
N GLY A 83 -2.50 1.29 -10.51
CA GLY A 83 -2.76 2.04 -11.75
C GLY A 83 -1.48 2.53 -12.41
N SER A 84 -1.58 2.82 -13.70
CA SER A 84 -0.45 3.30 -14.51
C SER A 84 0.07 4.68 -14.11
N HIS A 85 -0.66 5.39 -13.24
CA HIS A 85 -0.27 6.68 -12.69
C HIS A 85 0.60 6.57 -11.43
N ILE A 86 0.81 5.36 -10.93
CA ILE A 86 1.65 5.09 -9.74
C ILE A 86 3.09 4.87 -10.20
N THR A 87 4.01 5.56 -9.55
CA THR A 87 5.45 5.47 -9.80
C THR A 87 6.20 5.28 -8.50
N ALA A 88 7.38 4.70 -8.58
CA ALA A 88 8.30 4.56 -7.47
C ALA A 88 9.61 5.29 -7.78
N GLN A 89 10.18 5.94 -6.78
CA GLN A 89 11.49 6.58 -6.87
C GLN A 89 12.29 6.35 -5.60
N GLU A 90 13.61 6.29 -5.73
CA GLU A 90 14.50 6.23 -4.58
C GLU A 90 14.72 7.62 -4.00
N SER A 91 14.81 7.70 -2.70
CA SER A 91 15.14 8.91 -1.97
C SER A 91 16.07 8.60 -0.81
N ARG A 92 16.85 9.59 -0.41
CA ARG A 92 17.77 9.51 0.72
C ARG A 92 17.50 10.63 1.70
N GLY A 93 17.32 10.28 2.98
CA GLY A 93 17.23 11.22 4.09
C GLY A 93 18.49 11.18 4.93
N VAL A 94 18.95 12.34 5.38
CA VAL A 94 20.14 12.47 6.20
C VAL A 94 19.84 13.40 7.38
N VAL A 95 20.20 12.95 8.59
CA VAL A 95 20.08 13.75 9.82
C VAL A 95 21.30 13.59 10.70
N ALA A 96 21.59 14.60 11.51
CA ALA A 96 22.51 14.47 12.62
C ALA A 96 21.81 13.82 13.82
N VAL A 97 22.52 12.95 14.53
CA VAL A 97 22.02 12.36 15.78
C VAL A 97 21.94 13.45 16.86
N SER A 98 20.78 13.57 17.49
CA SER A 98 20.47 14.75 18.31
C SER A 98 21.05 14.73 19.71
N LYS A 99 21.37 13.55 20.23
CA LYS A 99 21.77 13.38 21.64
C LYS A 99 23.27 13.47 21.84
N PRO A 100 23.74 14.04 22.94
CA PRO A 100 25.18 14.16 23.25
C PRO A 100 25.88 12.82 23.44
N ASP A 101 25.14 11.75 23.79
CA ASP A 101 25.65 10.39 23.93
C ASP A 101 25.86 9.69 22.57
N GLY A 102 25.36 10.30 21.49
CA GLY A 102 25.44 9.76 20.13
C GLY A 102 24.59 8.51 19.90
N GLU A 103 23.76 8.08 20.87
CA GLU A 103 22.87 6.93 20.70
C GLU A 103 21.69 7.27 19.78
N ILE A 104 21.52 6.48 18.72
CA ILE A 104 20.43 6.62 17.77
C ILE A 104 19.14 6.08 18.38
N ARG A 105 18.07 6.86 18.31
CA ARG A 105 16.76 6.54 18.85
C ARG A 105 15.70 6.53 17.74
N ALA A 106 14.52 6.01 18.07
CA ALA A 106 13.39 5.99 17.12
C ALA A 106 13.08 7.37 16.56
N GLU A 107 13.20 8.44 17.35
CA GLU A 107 13.00 9.83 16.91
C GLU A 107 13.99 10.25 15.81
N ASP A 108 15.25 9.77 15.86
CA ASP A 108 16.26 10.06 14.84
C ASP A 108 15.93 9.32 13.53
N VAL A 109 15.45 8.07 13.65
CA VAL A 109 14.97 7.27 12.50
C VAL A 109 13.77 7.94 11.84
N GLU A 110 12.77 8.38 12.61
CA GLU A 110 11.62 9.11 12.10
C GLU A 110 12.02 10.41 11.39
N ARG A 111 12.97 11.15 11.96
CA ARG A 111 13.50 12.37 11.33
C ARG A 111 14.23 12.08 10.01
N ALA A 112 15.01 10.98 9.96
CA ALA A 112 15.70 10.59 8.73
C ALA A 112 14.69 10.20 7.63
N ILE A 113 13.66 9.43 7.96
CA ILE A 113 12.57 9.08 7.05
C ILE A 113 11.81 10.34 6.62
N GLY A 114 11.54 11.25 7.55
CA GLY A 114 10.91 12.55 7.27
C GLY A 114 11.74 13.40 6.31
N ALA A 115 13.08 13.40 6.46
CA ALA A 115 13.99 14.08 5.54
C ALA A 115 13.99 13.45 4.13
N ALA A 116 13.93 12.12 4.04
CA ALA A 116 13.78 11.42 2.77
C ALA A 116 12.44 11.75 2.08
N ARG A 117 11.38 11.89 2.87
CA ARG A 117 10.04 12.27 2.38
C ARG A 117 9.99 13.70 1.83
N ALA A 118 10.80 14.61 2.38
CA ALA A 118 10.83 16.02 1.99
C ALA A 118 11.53 16.26 0.63
N VAL A 119 12.17 15.25 0.05
CA VAL A 119 12.81 15.36 -1.26
C VAL A 119 11.74 15.53 -2.35
N SER A 120 12.03 16.41 -3.27
CA SER A 120 11.24 16.94 -4.37
C SER A 120 10.26 15.95 -5.01
N ILE A 121 9.02 15.98 -4.55
CA ILE A 121 7.90 15.32 -5.22
C ILE A 121 7.32 16.33 -6.21
N PRO A 122 7.01 15.92 -7.45
CA PRO A 122 6.31 16.79 -8.36
C PRO A 122 4.99 17.28 -7.74
N PRO A 123 4.61 18.57 -7.90
CA PRO A 123 3.49 19.18 -7.19
C PRO A 123 2.12 18.55 -7.49
N ASN A 124 2.02 17.73 -8.54
CA ASN A 124 0.82 17.00 -8.93
C ASN A 124 0.80 15.53 -8.47
N TYR A 125 1.78 15.11 -7.63
CA TYR A 125 1.83 13.77 -7.04
C TYR A 125 1.56 13.82 -5.54
N GLU A 126 1.03 12.73 -5.01
CA GLU A 126 0.88 12.46 -3.57
C GLU A 126 1.64 11.18 -3.22
N ILE A 127 2.29 11.16 -2.05
CA ILE A 127 2.97 9.98 -1.52
C ILE A 127 1.92 9.01 -1.01
N ILE A 128 2.04 7.75 -1.45
CA ILE A 128 1.26 6.63 -0.94
C ILE A 128 2.06 5.90 0.16
N HIS A 129 3.34 5.56 -0.14
CA HIS A 129 4.22 4.89 0.82
C HIS A 129 5.62 5.50 0.82
N VAL A 130 6.26 5.47 1.99
CA VAL A 130 7.69 5.68 2.17
C VAL A 130 8.23 4.42 2.84
N ILE A 131 9.00 3.63 2.10
CA ILE A 131 9.50 2.33 2.54
C ILE A 131 11.01 2.45 2.76
N PRO A 132 11.50 2.39 4.02
CA PRO A 132 12.92 2.31 4.30
C PRO A 132 13.50 1.02 3.73
N LYS A 133 14.67 1.09 3.10
CA LYS A 133 15.43 -0.07 2.59
C LYS A 133 16.60 -0.42 3.50
N SER A 134 17.44 0.57 3.77
CA SER A 134 18.63 0.41 4.60
C SER A 134 19.02 1.72 5.24
N PHE A 135 19.77 1.61 6.32
CA PHE A 135 20.36 2.75 7.01
C PHE A 135 21.87 2.74 6.87
N THR A 136 22.46 3.95 7.01
CA THR A 136 23.91 4.15 7.11
C THR A 136 24.16 4.98 8.36
N VAL A 137 25.02 4.47 9.25
CA VAL A 137 25.47 5.18 10.44
C VAL A 137 26.93 5.58 10.20
N ASP A 138 27.19 6.89 10.14
CA ASP A 138 28.48 7.47 9.74
C ASP A 138 28.98 6.92 8.38
N SER A 139 29.83 5.90 8.38
CA SER A 139 30.34 5.23 7.19
C SER A 139 29.92 3.75 7.08
N GLN A 140 29.18 3.22 8.03
CA GLN A 140 28.70 1.83 8.03
C GLN A 140 27.38 1.73 7.28
N VAL A 141 27.39 1.10 6.13
CA VAL A 141 26.23 0.92 5.23
C VAL A 141 25.48 -0.39 5.48
N GLY A 142 24.25 -0.51 4.98
CA GLY A 142 23.49 -1.76 4.96
C GLY A 142 22.88 -2.15 6.32
N ILE A 143 22.69 -1.19 7.22
CA ILE A 143 22.11 -1.43 8.54
C ILE A 143 20.59 -1.54 8.39
N LYS A 144 19.98 -2.60 8.93
CA LYS A 144 18.53 -2.81 8.91
C LYS A 144 17.83 -2.06 10.05
N ASP A 145 18.38 -2.12 11.25
CA ASP A 145 17.88 -1.40 12.43
C ASP A 145 19.02 -0.64 13.10
N PRO A 146 19.04 0.70 13.00
CA PRO A 146 20.08 1.52 13.60
C PRO A 146 19.81 1.89 15.06
N ILE A 147 18.63 1.54 15.63
CA ILE A 147 18.25 1.93 16.99
C ILE A 147 19.21 1.30 18.02
N GLY A 148 19.74 2.13 18.92
CA GLY A 148 20.73 1.73 19.94
C GLY A 148 22.18 1.73 19.45
N MET A 149 22.45 1.95 18.16
CA MET A 149 23.79 2.16 17.65
C MET A 149 24.28 3.57 18.04
N THR A 150 25.60 3.75 18.08
CA THR A 150 26.22 5.05 18.33
C THR A 150 26.78 5.62 17.04
N GLY A 151 26.45 6.88 16.74
CA GLY A 151 26.93 7.60 15.57
C GLY A 151 26.58 9.07 15.64
N VAL A 152 27.13 9.84 14.71
CA VAL A 152 26.90 11.29 14.58
C VAL A 152 25.94 11.60 13.44
N ARG A 153 25.94 10.77 12.39
CA ARG A 153 25.18 10.94 11.17
C ARG A 153 24.39 9.68 10.86
N LEU A 154 23.07 9.83 10.73
CA LEU A 154 22.16 8.79 10.31
C LEU A 154 21.63 9.13 8.91
N GLU A 155 21.79 8.19 7.98
CA GLU A 155 21.17 8.23 6.65
C GLU A 155 20.21 7.08 6.49
N VAL A 156 19.13 7.29 5.73
CA VAL A 156 18.20 6.25 5.29
C VAL A 156 18.04 6.30 3.78
N GLU A 157 18.12 5.14 3.15
CA GLU A 157 17.69 4.95 1.77
C GLU A 157 16.24 4.45 1.78
N THR A 158 15.37 5.12 1.02
CA THR A 158 13.94 4.83 0.99
C THR A 158 13.46 4.64 -0.44
N GLN A 159 12.44 3.82 -0.62
CA GLN A 159 11.60 3.83 -1.81
C GLN A 159 10.33 4.63 -1.52
N ILE A 160 10.10 5.68 -2.30
CA ILE A 160 8.88 6.50 -2.25
C ILE A 160 7.96 6.02 -3.35
N ILE A 161 6.77 5.55 -2.97
CA ILE A 161 5.70 5.21 -3.89
C ILE A 161 4.72 6.37 -3.91
N GLN A 162 4.45 6.89 -5.11
CA GLN A 162 3.62 8.07 -5.31
C GLN A 162 2.68 7.88 -6.50
N GLY A 163 1.59 8.62 -6.50
CA GLY A 163 0.60 8.59 -7.58
C GLY A 163 0.12 9.99 -7.92
N LEU A 164 -0.47 10.16 -9.12
CA LEU A 164 -1.08 11.43 -9.51
C LEU A 164 -2.19 11.81 -8.55
N ALA A 165 -2.06 12.95 -7.88
CA ALA A 165 -2.98 13.44 -6.86
C ALA A 165 -4.45 13.52 -7.35
N ALA A 166 -4.65 13.93 -8.59
CA ALA A 166 -5.99 14.00 -9.19
C ALA A 166 -6.64 12.61 -9.30
N GLN A 167 -5.88 11.57 -9.62
CA GLN A 167 -6.40 10.20 -9.75
C GLN A 167 -6.72 9.61 -8.37
N ILE A 168 -5.84 9.82 -7.40
CA ILE A 168 -6.07 9.41 -6.01
C ILE A 168 -7.35 10.08 -5.47
N LYS A 169 -7.49 11.40 -5.67
CA LYS A 169 -8.68 12.16 -5.24
C LYS A 169 -9.97 11.70 -5.92
N ASN A 170 -9.92 11.36 -7.20
CA ASN A 170 -11.09 10.84 -7.90
C ASN A 170 -11.53 9.49 -7.32
N LEU A 171 -10.58 8.58 -7.07
CA LEU A 171 -10.86 7.29 -6.46
C LEU A 171 -11.44 7.43 -5.05
N THR A 172 -10.76 8.19 -4.18
CA THR A 172 -11.20 8.40 -2.79
C THR A 172 -12.56 9.09 -2.73
N LYS A 173 -12.84 10.05 -3.64
CA LYS A 173 -14.16 10.67 -3.78
C LYS A 173 -15.25 9.66 -4.14
N CYS A 174 -14.98 8.70 -5.03
CA CYS A 174 -15.95 7.65 -5.35
C CYS A 174 -16.25 6.79 -4.11
N ILE A 175 -15.22 6.44 -3.34
CA ILE A 175 -15.36 5.63 -2.13
C ILE A 175 -16.17 6.39 -1.06
N TYR A 176 -15.82 7.64 -0.74
CA TYR A 176 -16.59 8.44 0.22
C TYR A 176 -18.06 8.64 -0.17
N ARG A 177 -18.35 8.70 -1.48
CA ARG A 177 -19.76 8.81 -1.95
C ARG A 177 -20.59 7.55 -1.69
N THR A 178 -19.97 6.41 -1.43
CA THR A 178 -20.70 5.18 -1.00
C THR A 178 -20.98 5.15 0.51
N GLY A 179 -20.49 6.13 1.27
CA GLY A 179 -20.60 6.18 2.74
C GLY A 179 -19.50 5.43 3.47
N LEU A 180 -18.50 4.90 2.75
CA LEU A 180 -17.37 4.18 3.32
C LEU A 180 -16.24 5.15 3.66
N ASP A 181 -15.73 5.09 4.90
CA ASP A 181 -14.54 5.79 5.32
C ASP A 181 -13.26 5.03 4.93
N ILE A 182 -12.20 5.77 4.68
CA ILE A 182 -10.90 5.23 4.26
C ILE A 182 -9.95 5.26 5.45
N ASP A 183 -9.48 4.08 5.89
CA ASP A 183 -8.45 3.97 6.92
C ASP A 183 -7.09 4.40 6.38
N ASP A 184 -6.68 3.82 5.23
CA ASP A 184 -5.46 4.21 4.51
C ASP A 184 -5.47 3.65 3.08
N LEU A 185 -4.53 4.14 2.25
CA LEU A 185 -4.29 3.65 0.89
C LEU A 185 -3.07 2.73 0.86
N VAL A 186 -3.24 1.55 0.27
CA VAL A 186 -2.17 0.54 0.18
C VAL A 186 -1.93 0.17 -1.28
N LEU A 187 -0.68 0.13 -1.72
CA LEU A 187 -0.37 -0.37 -3.05
C LEU A 187 -0.75 -1.86 -3.16
N SER A 188 -1.70 -2.21 -4.04
CA SER A 188 -2.32 -3.54 -4.10
C SER A 188 -1.31 -4.68 -4.26
N VAL A 189 -0.21 -4.49 -5.01
CA VAL A 189 0.81 -5.53 -5.18
C VAL A 189 1.59 -5.80 -3.89
N LEU A 190 1.78 -4.80 -3.02
CA LEU A 190 2.41 -4.99 -1.71
C LEU A 190 1.49 -5.78 -0.77
N ALA A 191 0.19 -5.42 -0.73
CA ALA A 191 -0.81 -6.18 0.03
C ALA A 191 -0.90 -7.64 -0.45
N SER A 192 -0.84 -7.86 -1.78
CA SER A 192 -0.80 -9.21 -2.36
C SER A 192 0.45 -9.96 -1.91
N ALA A 193 1.61 -9.31 -1.92
CA ALA A 193 2.86 -9.90 -1.49
C ALA A 193 2.81 -10.34 -0.01
N GLU A 194 2.24 -9.52 0.87
CA GLU A 194 2.06 -9.87 2.29
C GLU A 194 1.18 -11.11 2.48
N SER A 195 0.19 -11.31 1.61
CA SER A 195 -0.73 -12.44 1.73
C SER A 195 -0.20 -13.75 1.16
N VAL A 196 0.73 -13.72 0.18
CA VAL A 196 1.18 -14.91 -0.56
C VAL A 196 2.63 -15.30 -0.29
N LEU A 197 3.46 -14.39 0.22
CA LEU A 197 4.88 -14.65 0.47
C LEU A 197 5.14 -14.98 1.93
N THR A 198 6.11 -15.87 2.13
CA THR A 198 6.75 -16.10 3.43
C THR A 198 7.95 -15.16 3.60
N ASN A 199 8.35 -14.86 4.84
CA ASN A 199 9.56 -14.06 5.11
C ASN A 199 10.79 -14.67 4.43
N ARG A 200 10.94 -16.00 4.49
CA ARG A 200 12.06 -16.70 3.82
C ARG A 200 12.12 -16.46 2.32
N GLN A 201 10.97 -16.36 1.63
CA GLN A 201 10.95 -16.06 0.20
C GLN A 201 11.38 -14.62 -0.06
N LYS A 202 10.94 -13.67 0.78
CA LYS A 202 11.38 -12.27 0.70
C LYS A 202 12.90 -12.14 0.94
N ASP A 203 13.45 -12.91 1.90
CA ASP A 203 14.88 -12.90 2.21
C ASP A 203 15.75 -13.44 1.05
N LEU A 204 15.28 -14.51 0.40
CA LEU A 204 16.03 -15.18 -0.69
C LEU A 204 15.92 -14.47 -2.04
N GLY A 205 15.05 -13.48 -2.15
CA GLY A 205 14.74 -12.81 -3.40
C GLY A 205 13.55 -13.44 -4.12
N VAL A 206 12.51 -12.61 -4.36
CA VAL A 206 11.30 -13.06 -5.03
C VAL A 206 10.63 -11.88 -5.77
N VAL A 207 9.94 -12.19 -6.84
CA VAL A 207 9.09 -11.24 -7.57
C VAL A 207 7.64 -11.68 -7.46
N VAL A 208 6.78 -10.77 -7.01
CA VAL A 208 5.33 -10.92 -7.12
C VAL A 208 4.87 -10.19 -8.36
N VAL A 209 4.12 -10.88 -9.21
CA VAL A 209 3.49 -10.31 -10.41
C VAL A 209 1.98 -10.45 -10.25
N ASN A 210 1.30 -9.32 -10.15
CA ASN A 210 -0.16 -9.26 -10.14
C ASN A 210 -0.66 -8.89 -11.54
N LEU A 211 -1.13 -9.89 -12.29
CA LEU A 211 -1.68 -9.72 -13.62
C LEU A 211 -3.17 -9.41 -13.53
N GLY A 212 -3.51 -8.12 -13.59
CA GLY A 212 -4.89 -7.64 -13.65
C GLY A 212 -5.47 -7.62 -15.07
N GLY A 213 -6.73 -7.19 -15.21
CA GLY A 213 -7.38 -7.05 -16.53
C GLY A 213 -6.67 -6.02 -17.41
N ALA A 214 -6.45 -4.82 -16.92
CA ALA A 214 -5.92 -3.69 -17.69
C ALA A 214 -4.50 -3.26 -17.31
N THR A 215 -3.96 -3.75 -16.17
CA THR A 215 -2.61 -3.44 -15.68
C THR A 215 -1.92 -4.68 -15.15
N THR A 216 -0.58 -4.69 -15.19
CA THR A 216 0.25 -5.67 -14.49
C THR A 216 1.11 -4.93 -13.49
N SER A 217 1.00 -5.28 -12.22
CA SER A 217 1.82 -4.72 -11.15
C SER A 217 2.86 -5.74 -10.71
N LEU A 218 4.07 -5.28 -10.40
CA LEU A 218 5.12 -6.14 -9.87
C LEU A 218 5.77 -5.51 -8.65
N SER A 219 6.24 -6.38 -7.75
CA SER A 219 7.07 -6.01 -6.60
C SER A 219 8.19 -7.02 -6.46
N VAL A 220 9.42 -6.52 -6.34
CA VAL A 220 10.64 -7.31 -6.16
C VAL A 220 11.07 -7.19 -4.72
N PHE A 221 11.37 -8.32 -4.10
CA PHE A 221 11.88 -8.40 -2.73
C PHE A 221 13.26 -9.05 -2.73
N GLU A 222 14.14 -8.57 -1.88
CA GLU A 222 15.46 -9.13 -1.61
C GLU A 222 15.85 -8.76 -0.18
N GLU A 223 16.46 -9.68 0.55
CA GLU A 223 16.87 -9.50 1.95
C GLU A 223 15.73 -9.00 2.89
N GLY A 224 14.50 -9.39 2.59
CA GLY A 224 13.30 -8.98 3.32
C GLY A 224 12.68 -7.67 2.90
N ASP A 225 13.39 -6.84 2.14
CA ASP A 225 12.97 -5.49 1.75
C ASP A 225 12.34 -5.44 0.36
N VAL A 226 11.53 -4.38 0.14
CA VAL A 226 11.02 -4.04 -1.18
C VAL A 226 12.12 -3.35 -1.98
N LEU A 227 12.70 -4.07 -2.93
CA LEU A 227 13.76 -3.55 -3.79
C LEU A 227 13.20 -2.64 -4.89
N HIS A 228 12.10 -3.07 -5.52
CA HIS A 228 11.49 -2.33 -6.64
C HIS A 228 10.00 -2.62 -6.76
N THR A 229 9.24 -1.61 -7.20
CA THR A 229 7.83 -1.76 -7.59
C THR A 229 7.58 -1.08 -8.92
N ALA A 230 6.73 -1.68 -9.77
CA ALA A 230 6.31 -1.07 -11.03
C ALA A 230 4.88 -1.44 -11.38
N VAL A 231 4.21 -0.59 -12.15
CA VAL A 231 2.90 -0.86 -12.73
C VAL A 231 2.98 -0.63 -14.23
N LEU A 232 2.67 -1.68 -15.00
CA LEU A 232 2.63 -1.66 -16.46
C LEU A 232 1.19 -1.45 -16.92
N PRO A 233 0.93 -0.58 -17.92
CA PRO A 233 -0.42 -0.31 -18.44
C PRO A 233 -0.91 -1.38 -19.43
N VAL A 234 -0.55 -2.65 -19.17
CA VAL A 234 -0.92 -3.84 -19.96
C VAL A 234 -1.40 -4.91 -19.00
N GLY A 235 -2.53 -5.53 -19.30
CA GLY A 235 -3.11 -6.60 -18.51
C GLY A 235 -3.62 -7.75 -19.38
N SER A 236 -4.32 -8.70 -18.77
CA SER A 236 -4.82 -9.92 -19.42
C SER A 236 -5.80 -9.65 -20.58
N GLU A 237 -6.50 -8.53 -20.59
CA GLU A 237 -7.40 -8.16 -21.68
C GLU A 237 -6.68 -8.01 -23.03
N TYR A 238 -5.37 -7.67 -23.02
CA TYR A 238 -4.54 -7.61 -24.23
C TYR A 238 -4.17 -9.00 -24.80
N ILE A 239 -4.42 -10.07 -24.02
CA ILE A 239 -4.16 -11.45 -24.44
C ILE A 239 -5.43 -12.09 -24.98
N THR A 240 -6.60 -11.67 -24.46
CA THR A 240 -7.91 -12.28 -24.74
C THR A 240 -8.72 -11.53 -25.78
N ASN A 241 -8.35 -10.30 -26.14
CA ASN A 241 -8.90 -9.46 -27.18
C ASN A 241 -7.82 -9.27 -28.27
#